data_23a6b3f0172a1bc6b2c46e357286a9f9
#
_entry.id   23a6b3f0172a1bc6b2c46e357286a9f9
#
_cell.length_a   1.000
_cell.length_b   1.000
_cell.length_c   1.000
_cell.angle_alpha   90.00
_cell.angle_beta   90.00
_cell.angle_gamma   90.00
#
_symmetry.space_group_name_H-M   'P 1'
#
loop_
_entity.id
_entity.type
_entity.pdbx_description
1 polymer ?
#
loop_
_entity_poly.entity_id
_entity_poly.type
_entity_poly.pdbx_seq_one_letter_code
_entity_poly.pdbx_strand_id
1 'polypeptide(L)'
;MERPFVAENSRERERLRALVARSSDEDLNLKLGEGWTIAAALAHLAFWDQRALVLMKRWKQEGVAPSLIDTDAVNDALLPLCLVVPPRVAANLAITAAEAIDQELEQASPELISEIERLKDRFRLWRSDHRRVHLDEIEAILSSRGRGSNT
;
A
#
# COMPACT_ATOMS: atom_id res chain seq x y z
N MET A 1 6.34 10.94 -22.62
CA MET A 1 5.02 10.46 -22.15
C MET A 1 4.82 10.86 -20.71
N GLU A 2 3.73 11.56 -20.43
CA GLU A 2 3.37 11.88 -19.06
C GLU A 2 2.93 10.62 -18.32
N ARG A 3 3.33 10.54 -17.06
CA ARG A 3 2.94 9.44 -16.16
C ARG A 3 2.35 10.04 -14.90
N PRO A 4 1.08 10.49 -14.93
CA PRO A 4 0.47 11.17 -13.79
C PRO A 4 0.44 10.29 -12.53
N PHE A 5 0.38 8.96 -12.67
CA PHE A 5 0.43 8.05 -11.54
C PHE A 5 1.75 8.14 -10.75
N VAL A 6 2.87 8.51 -11.40
CA VAL A 6 4.16 8.64 -10.71
C VAL A 6 4.09 9.71 -9.62
N ALA A 7 3.54 10.89 -9.94
CA ALA A 7 3.41 11.98 -8.98
C ALA A 7 2.44 11.63 -7.84
N GLU A 8 1.30 11.01 -8.16
CA GLU A 8 0.32 10.62 -7.15
C GLU A 8 0.84 9.50 -6.25
N ASN A 9 1.50 8.50 -6.81
CA ASN A 9 2.13 7.43 -6.03
C ASN A 9 3.18 8.01 -5.07
N SER A 10 3.99 8.94 -5.55
CA SER A 10 5.01 9.63 -4.74
C SER A 10 4.37 10.42 -3.60
N ARG A 11 3.29 11.16 -3.88
CA ARG A 11 2.59 11.95 -2.89
C ARG A 11 2.08 11.07 -1.73
N GLU A 12 1.40 9.98 -2.05
CA GLU A 12 0.85 9.08 -1.03
C GLU A 12 1.96 8.29 -0.30
N ARG A 13 3.05 7.99 -0.97
CA ARG A 13 4.23 7.38 -0.33
C ARG A 13 4.85 8.33 0.70
N GLU A 14 5.00 9.60 0.37
CA GLU A 14 5.53 10.59 1.31
C GLU A 14 4.56 10.82 2.48
N ARG A 15 3.26 10.79 2.22
CA ARG A 15 2.24 10.84 3.26
C ARG A 15 2.36 9.65 4.23
N LEU A 16 2.54 8.44 3.68
CA LEU A 16 2.78 7.22 4.46
C LEU A 16 4.03 7.37 5.33
N ARG A 17 5.13 7.85 4.74
CA ARG A 17 6.40 8.05 5.44
C ARG A 17 6.24 9.03 6.61
N ALA A 18 5.56 10.15 6.38
CA ALA A 18 5.30 11.15 7.41
C ALA A 18 4.41 10.61 8.54
N LEU A 19 3.38 9.84 8.19
CA LEU A 19 2.48 9.23 9.16
C LEU A 19 3.23 8.24 10.06
N VAL A 20 4.07 7.39 9.48
CA VAL A 20 4.87 6.41 10.24
C VAL A 20 5.87 7.14 11.17
N ALA A 21 6.50 8.21 10.68
CA ALA A 21 7.48 8.97 11.45
C ALA A 21 6.88 9.60 12.71
N ARG A 22 5.62 10.06 12.65
CA ARG A 22 4.94 10.69 13.78
C ARG A 22 4.16 9.74 14.68
N SER A 23 4.07 8.46 14.31
CA SER A 23 3.30 7.48 15.07
C SER A 23 4.18 6.70 16.03
N SER A 24 3.73 6.57 17.28
CA SER A 24 4.37 5.70 18.26
C SER A 24 3.97 4.24 18.01
N ASP A 25 4.68 3.30 18.64
CA ASP A 25 4.28 1.89 18.58
C ASP A 25 2.89 1.66 19.19
N GLU A 26 2.54 2.45 20.20
CA GLU A 26 1.20 2.43 20.79
C GLU A 26 0.15 2.88 19.78
N ASP A 27 0.41 3.96 19.03
CA ASP A 27 -0.47 4.42 17.97
C ASP A 27 -0.69 3.32 16.93
N LEU A 28 0.39 2.63 16.54
CA LEU A 28 0.33 1.57 15.54
C LEU A 28 -0.50 0.35 15.98
N ASN A 29 -0.72 0.18 17.27
CA ASN A 29 -1.55 -0.89 17.83
C ASN A 29 -3.03 -0.53 17.95
N LEU A 30 -3.42 0.72 17.62
CA LEU A 30 -4.81 1.12 17.66
C LEU A 30 -5.66 0.33 16.67
N LYS A 31 -6.89 0.06 17.05
CA LYS A 31 -7.83 -0.72 16.23
C LYS A 31 -8.51 0.17 15.18
N LEU A 32 -8.61 -0.37 13.97
CA LEU A 32 -9.34 0.29 12.87
C LEU A 32 -10.77 -0.21 12.74
N GLY A 33 -11.02 -1.47 13.06
CA GLY A 33 -12.31 -2.14 12.92
C GLY A 33 -12.14 -3.51 12.26
N GLU A 34 -13.14 -4.34 12.39
CA GLU A 34 -13.19 -5.69 11.80
C GLU A 34 -11.95 -6.56 12.12
N GLY A 35 -11.33 -6.32 13.26
CA GLY A 35 -10.16 -7.06 13.71
C GLY A 35 -8.81 -6.50 13.24
N TRP A 36 -8.80 -5.47 12.40
CA TRP A 36 -7.58 -4.82 11.93
C TRP A 36 -7.03 -3.84 12.96
N THR A 37 -5.70 -3.74 13.01
CA THR A 37 -4.99 -2.65 13.67
C THR A 37 -4.34 -1.77 12.61
N ILE A 38 -3.85 -0.58 13.01
CA ILE A 38 -3.10 0.28 12.10
C ILE A 38 -1.89 -0.48 11.55
N ALA A 39 -1.11 -1.15 12.42
CA ALA A 39 0.05 -1.93 11.98
C ALA A 39 -0.35 -3.03 11.00
N ALA A 40 -1.43 -3.76 11.27
CA ALA A 40 -1.90 -4.81 10.37
C ALA A 40 -2.30 -4.25 9.01
N ALA A 41 -2.95 -3.08 8.98
CA ALA A 41 -3.30 -2.40 7.73
C ALA A 41 -2.05 -2.00 6.95
N LEU A 42 -0.99 -1.55 7.63
CA LEU A 42 0.29 -1.22 6.99
C LEU A 42 0.96 -2.48 6.42
N ALA A 43 0.94 -3.59 7.14
CA ALA A 43 1.43 -4.87 6.63
C ALA A 43 0.63 -5.33 5.39
N HIS A 44 -0.68 -5.11 5.40
CA HIS A 44 -1.56 -5.37 4.27
C HIS A 44 -1.18 -4.52 3.04
N LEU A 45 -0.90 -3.23 3.23
CA LEU A 45 -0.39 -2.37 2.15
C LEU A 45 0.93 -2.91 1.59
N ALA A 46 1.84 -3.33 2.48
CA ALA A 46 3.12 -3.90 2.07
C ALA A 46 2.94 -5.14 1.20
N PHE A 47 2.02 -6.03 1.57
CA PHE A 47 1.72 -7.23 0.78
C PHE A 47 1.28 -6.86 -0.64
N TRP A 48 0.30 -5.97 -0.77
CA TRP A 48 -0.25 -5.65 -2.09
C TRP A 48 0.74 -4.91 -2.97
N ASP A 49 1.56 -4.03 -2.41
CA ASP A 49 2.64 -3.37 -3.16
C ASP A 49 3.73 -4.38 -3.55
N GLN A 50 4.05 -5.32 -2.68
CA GLN A 50 5.02 -6.38 -3.00
C GLN A 50 4.50 -7.29 -4.11
N ARG A 51 3.19 -7.63 -4.09
CA ARG A 51 2.57 -8.39 -5.16
C ARG A 51 2.64 -7.63 -6.49
N ALA A 52 2.35 -6.34 -6.46
CA ALA A 52 2.47 -5.50 -7.66
C ALA A 52 3.90 -5.52 -8.23
N LEU A 53 4.90 -5.45 -7.35
CA LEU A 53 6.32 -5.52 -7.74
C LEU A 53 6.66 -6.86 -8.41
N VAL A 54 6.21 -7.96 -7.83
CA VAL A 54 6.42 -9.31 -8.39
C VAL A 54 5.79 -9.41 -9.78
N LEU A 55 4.56 -8.90 -9.95
CA LEU A 55 3.90 -8.90 -11.26
C LEU A 55 4.66 -8.08 -12.29
N MET A 56 5.12 -6.87 -11.91
CA MET A 56 5.89 -6.02 -12.82
C MET A 56 7.14 -6.71 -13.32
N LYS A 57 7.89 -7.34 -12.45
CA LYS A 57 9.12 -8.07 -12.81
C LYS A 57 8.82 -9.27 -13.70
N ARG A 58 7.75 -9.99 -13.41
CA ARG A 58 7.30 -11.12 -14.21
C ARG A 58 6.89 -10.67 -15.61
N TRP A 59 6.10 -9.61 -15.70
CA TRP A 59 5.63 -9.08 -16.98
C TRP A 59 6.77 -8.57 -17.87
N LYS A 60 7.81 -8.00 -17.27
CA LYS A 60 9.01 -7.59 -18.03
C LYS A 60 9.69 -8.77 -18.72
N GLN A 61 9.62 -9.95 -18.14
CA GLN A 61 10.26 -11.15 -18.66
C GLN A 61 9.33 -11.98 -19.55
N GLU A 62 8.08 -12.12 -19.18
CA GLU A 62 7.14 -13.07 -19.78
C GLU A 62 6.05 -12.41 -20.62
N GLY A 63 5.90 -11.08 -20.54
CA GLY A 63 4.81 -10.35 -21.17
C GLY A 63 3.64 -10.12 -20.22
N VAL A 64 2.86 -9.08 -20.49
CA VAL A 64 1.71 -8.69 -19.67
C VAL A 64 0.56 -9.67 -19.90
N ALA A 65 -0.03 -10.14 -18.81
CA ALA A 65 -1.19 -11.02 -18.81
C ALA A 65 -2.08 -10.74 -17.61
N PRO A 66 -3.39 -10.99 -17.69
CA PRO A 66 -4.27 -10.85 -16.54
C PRO A 66 -3.79 -11.72 -15.38
N SER A 67 -3.88 -11.19 -14.17
CA SER A 67 -3.57 -11.92 -12.94
C SER A 67 -4.77 -11.82 -12.03
N LEU A 68 -5.69 -12.76 -12.20
CA LEU A 68 -6.92 -12.81 -11.42
C LEU A 68 -6.62 -13.24 -9.99
N ILE A 69 -7.34 -12.65 -9.05
CA ILE A 69 -7.17 -12.93 -7.64
C ILE A 69 -8.53 -12.77 -6.94
N ASP A 70 -8.81 -13.66 -6.01
CA ASP A 70 -9.93 -13.49 -5.09
C ASP A 70 -9.46 -12.59 -3.96
N THR A 71 -9.69 -11.29 -4.12
CA THR A 71 -9.23 -10.26 -3.19
C THR A 71 -9.75 -10.48 -1.76
N ASP A 72 -11.03 -10.83 -1.63
CA ASP A 72 -11.63 -11.03 -0.30
C ASP A 72 -11.00 -12.22 0.42
N ALA A 73 -10.83 -13.35 -0.27
CA ALA A 73 -10.20 -14.52 0.31
C ALA A 73 -8.74 -14.24 0.73
N VAL A 74 -8.02 -13.48 -0.09
CA VAL A 74 -6.62 -13.11 0.23
C VAL A 74 -6.59 -12.18 1.45
N ASN A 75 -7.44 -11.17 1.50
CA ASN A 75 -7.49 -10.24 2.63
C ASN A 75 -7.88 -10.96 3.92
N ASP A 76 -8.85 -11.87 3.87
CA ASP A 76 -9.26 -12.67 5.03
C ASP A 76 -8.10 -13.56 5.54
N ALA A 77 -7.34 -14.15 4.62
CA ALA A 77 -6.17 -14.97 4.95
C ALA A 77 -5.02 -14.11 5.49
N LEU A 78 -4.86 -12.89 5.00
CA LEU A 78 -3.80 -11.97 5.43
C LEU A 78 -4.00 -11.46 6.85
N LEU A 79 -5.24 -11.28 7.29
CA LEU A 79 -5.53 -10.65 8.58
C LEU A 79 -4.76 -11.30 9.73
N PRO A 80 -4.89 -12.63 9.98
CA PRO A 80 -4.14 -13.25 11.09
C PRO A 80 -2.62 -13.17 10.93
N LEU A 81 -2.12 -13.17 9.69
CA LEU A 81 -0.68 -13.04 9.42
C LEU A 81 -0.20 -11.62 9.67
N CYS A 82 -0.97 -10.63 9.25
CA CYS A 82 -0.63 -9.22 9.45
C CYS A 82 -0.64 -8.85 10.94
N LEU A 83 -1.54 -9.43 11.72
CA LEU A 83 -1.67 -9.15 13.16
C LEU A 83 -0.44 -9.59 13.97
N VAL A 84 0.33 -10.58 13.51
CA VAL A 84 1.52 -11.05 14.23
C VAL A 84 2.81 -10.34 13.84
N VAL A 85 2.77 -9.47 12.82
CA VAL A 85 3.94 -8.67 12.44
C VAL A 85 4.12 -7.57 13.50
N PRO A 86 5.33 -7.42 14.09
CA PRO A 86 5.57 -6.34 15.03
C PRO A 86 5.24 -4.97 14.41
N PRO A 87 4.60 -4.06 15.14
CA PRO A 87 4.09 -2.80 14.57
C PRO A 87 5.11 -1.99 13.79
N ARG A 88 6.31 -1.79 14.33
CA ARG A 88 7.35 -1.01 13.65
C ARG A 88 7.88 -1.74 12.41
N VAL A 89 7.94 -3.06 12.43
CA VAL A 89 8.31 -3.88 11.27
C VAL A 89 7.27 -3.72 10.18
N ALA A 90 5.98 -3.78 10.51
CA ALA A 90 4.89 -3.59 9.56
C ALA A 90 4.97 -2.21 8.90
N ALA A 91 5.19 -1.16 9.69
CA ALA A 91 5.32 0.21 9.20
C ALA A 91 6.49 0.34 8.22
N ASN A 92 7.65 -0.22 8.57
CA ASN A 92 8.83 -0.16 7.72
C ASN A 92 8.66 -0.98 6.43
N LEU A 93 7.99 -2.13 6.50
CA LEU A 93 7.66 -2.94 5.33
C LEU A 93 6.76 -2.19 4.36
N ALA A 94 5.78 -1.45 4.87
CA ALA A 94 4.88 -0.64 4.03
C ALA A 94 5.66 0.40 3.23
N ILE A 95 6.58 1.10 3.87
CA ILE A 95 7.42 2.12 3.23
C ILE A 95 8.35 1.47 2.19
N THR A 96 9.05 0.42 2.56
CA THR A 96 9.99 -0.27 1.67
C THR A 96 9.30 -0.84 0.43
N ALA A 97 8.14 -1.46 0.61
CA ALA A 97 7.37 -2.01 -0.51
C ALA A 97 6.86 -0.90 -1.43
N ALA A 98 6.39 0.22 -0.86
CA ALA A 98 5.93 1.36 -1.63
C ALA A 98 7.07 1.96 -2.47
N GLU A 99 8.24 2.14 -1.88
CA GLU A 99 9.43 2.64 -2.60
C GLU A 99 9.80 1.73 -3.77
N ALA A 100 9.84 0.43 -3.53
CA ALA A 100 10.26 -0.55 -4.54
C ALA A 100 9.31 -0.58 -5.73
N ILE A 101 8.00 -0.64 -5.50
CA ILE A 101 7.04 -0.66 -6.62
C ILE A 101 7.02 0.68 -7.36
N ASP A 102 7.08 1.80 -6.64
CA ASP A 102 7.06 3.12 -7.29
C ASP A 102 8.28 3.30 -8.18
N GLN A 103 9.46 2.87 -7.74
CA GLN A 103 10.68 2.91 -8.54
C GLN A 103 10.55 2.04 -9.80
N GLU A 104 10.03 0.83 -9.66
CA GLU A 104 9.82 -0.07 -10.80
C GLU A 104 8.88 0.53 -11.83
N LEU A 105 7.77 1.16 -11.39
CA LEU A 105 6.81 1.81 -12.26
C LEU A 105 7.39 3.04 -12.95
N GLU A 106 8.20 3.82 -12.24
CA GLU A 106 8.85 5.00 -12.79
C GLU A 106 9.84 4.64 -13.90
N GLN A 107 10.56 3.53 -13.73
CA GLN A 107 11.59 3.05 -14.67
C GLN A 107 11.05 2.18 -15.80
N ALA A 108 9.78 1.79 -15.74
CA ALA A 108 9.18 0.90 -16.73
C ALA A 108 9.16 1.56 -18.12
N SER A 109 9.33 0.74 -19.18
CA SER A 109 9.28 1.24 -20.54
C SER A 109 7.88 1.75 -20.91
N PRO A 110 7.78 2.72 -21.83
CA PRO A 110 6.46 3.18 -22.31
C PRO A 110 5.62 2.03 -22.87
N GLU A 111 6.24 1.07 -23.53
CA GLU A 111 5.57 -0.09 -24.11
C GLU A 111 4.94 -0.96 -23.01
N LEU A 112 5.70 -1.21 -21.94
CA LEU A 112 5.20 -2.00 -20.79
C LEU A 112 4.02 -1.29 -20.13
N ILE A 113 4.12 0.01 -19.89
CA ILE A 113 3.04 0.81 -19.31
C ILE A 113 1.79 0.74 -20.19
N SER A 114 1.94 0.88 -21.51
CA SER A 114 0.81 0.81 -22.44
C SER A 114 0.12 -0.56 -22.41
N GLU A 115 0.89 -1.64 -22.33
CA GLU A 115 0.34 -2.99 -22.23
C GLU A 115 -0.43 -3.20 -20.92
N ILE A 116 0.09 -2.66 -19.80
CA ILE A 116 -0.59 -2.73 -18.51
C ILE A 116 -1.91 -1.94 -18.55
N GLU A 117 -1.90 -0.75 -19.17
CA GLU A 117 -3.11 0.07 -19.32
C GLU A 117 -4.22 -0.67 -20.08
N ARG A 118 -3.88 -1.54 -21.01
CA ARG A 118 -4.84 -2.36 -21.75
C ARG A 118 -5.60 -3.34 -20.87
N LEU A 119 -5.06 -3.70 -19.71
CA LEU A 119 -5.76 -4.54 -18.74
C LEU A 119 -6.95 -3.82 -18.11
N LYS A 120 -7.00 -2.50 -18.21
CA LYS A 120 -8.06 -1.63 -17.66
C LYS A 120 -8.27 -1.82 -16.16
N ASP A 121 -7.19 -2.10 -15.46
CA ASP A 121 -7.15 -2.18 -14.01
C ASP A 121 -6.27 -1.05 -13.49
N ARG A 122 -6.92 0.02 -13.06
CA ARG A 122 -6.27 1.25 -12.58
C ARG A 122 -5.28 0.96 -11.46
N PHE A 123 -5.60 0.03 -10.56
CA PHE A 123 -4.75 -0.27 -9.40
C PHE A 123 -3.36 -0.80 -9.77
N ARG A 124 -3.17 -1.32 -10.98
CA ARG A 124 -1.86 -1.81 -11.40
C ARG A 124 -0.81 -0.71 -11.44
N LEU A 125 -1.19 0.50 -11.85
CA LEU A 125 -0.30 1.65 -11.97
C LEU A 125 -0.52 2.67 -10.86
N TRP A 126 -1.77 2.92 -10.47
CA TRP A 126 -2.14 3.91 -9.47
C TRP A 126 -2.14 3.28 -8.07
N ARG A 127 -0.94 3.04 -7.55
CA ARG A 127 -0.77 2.50 -6.19
C ARG A 127 -1.25 3.49 -5.12
N SER A 128 -1.28 4.78 -5.47
CA SER A 128 -1.81 5.85 -4.62
C SER A 128 -3.24 5.61 -4.17
N ASP A 129 -4.08 5.04 -5.01
CA ASP A 129 -5.50 4.84 -4.68
C ASP A 129 -5.66 3.93 -3.45
N HIS A 130 -4.95 2.82 -3.42
CA HIS A 130 -4.99 1.87 -2.30
C HIS A 130 -4.38 2.48 -1.02
N ARG A 131 -3.26 3.18 -1.15
CA ARG A 131 -2.62 3.87 -0.03
C ARG A 131 -3.55 4.91 0.57
N ARG A 132 -4.21 5.70 -0.27
CA ARG A 132 -5.11 6.79 0.17
C ARG A 132 -6.25 6.25 1.01
N VAL A 133 -6.89 5.18 0.58
CA VAL A 133 -8.01 4.57 1.32
C VAL A 133 -7.59 4.24 2.75
N HIS A 134 -6.47 3.54 2.93
CA HIS A 134 -6.02 3.12 4.25
C HIS A 134 -5.43 4.28 5.06
N LEU A 135 -4.70 5.20 4.44
CA LEU A 135 -4.14 6.35 5.14
C LEU A 135 -5.25 7.28 5.65
N ASP A 136 -6.32 7.45 4.89
CA ASP A 136 -7.49 8.23 5.34
C ASP A 136 -8.12 7.60 6.59
N GLU A 137 -8.31 6.28 6.60
CA GLU A 137 -8.83 5.55 7.76
C GLU A 137 -7.92 5.70 8.98
N ILE A 138 -6.62 5.53 8.78
CA ILE A 138 -5.62 5.62 9.86
C ILE A 138 -5.60 7.04 10.44
N GLU A 139 -5.56 8.04 9.59
CA GLU A 139 -5.54 9.44 10.05
C GLU A 139 -6.81 9.82 10.81
N ALA A 140 -7.96 9.29 10.41
CA ALA A 140 -9.21 9.51 11.12
C ALA A 140 -9.14 8.96 12.56
N ILE A 141 -8.56 7.77 12.74
CA ILE A 141 -8.38 7.17 14.07
C ILE A 141 -7.38 7.96 14.91
N LEU A 142 -6.24 8.35 14.33
CA LEU A 142 -5.23 9.13 15.04
C LEU A 142 -5.76 10.50 15.45
N SER A 143 -6.52 11.16 14.59
CA SER A 143 -7.15 12.47 14.88
C SER A 143 -8.20 12.35 15.98
N SER A 144 -9.00 11.29 15.98
CA SER A 144 -9.99 11.01 17.01
C SER A 144 -9.33 10.83 18.38
N ARG A 145 -8.20 10.13 18.45
CA ARG A 145 -7.43 9.95 19.67
C ARG A 145 -6.88 11.29 20.21
N GLY A 146 -6.34 12.14 19.31
CA GLY A 146 -5.82 13.45 19.67
C GLY A 146 -6.88 14.37 20.30
N ARG A 147 -8.13 14.27 19.86
CA ARG A 147 -9.25 15.04 20.42
C ARG A 147 -9.68 14.52 21.79
N GLY A 148 -9.58 13.20 22.04
CA GLY A 148 -9.93 12.59 23.31
C GLY A 148 -8.95 12.92 24.44
N SER A 149 -7.72 13.33 24.15
CA SER A 149 -6.70 13.67 25.14
C SER A 149 -6.79 15.12 25.67
N ASN A 150 -7.69 15.93 25.11
CA ASN A 150 -7.90 17.34 25.50
C ASN A 150 -9.11 17.55 26.43
N THR A 151 -9.66 16.48 27.02
CA THR A 151 -10.68 16.53 28.08
C THR A 151 -10.11 16.10 29.46
#